data_7fc882f9a9f0ecf95a6e8938a7304778
#
_entry.id   7fc882f9a9f0ecf95a6e8938a7304778
#
_cell.length_a   1.000
_cell.length_b   1.000
_cell.length_c   1.000
_cell.angle_alpha   90.00
_cell.angle_beta   90.00
_cell.angle_gamma   90.00
#
_symmetry.space_group_name_H-M   'P 1'
#
loop_
_entity.id
_entity.type
_entity.pdbx_description
1 polymer ?
#
loop_
_entity_poly.entity_id
_entity_poly.type
_entity_poly.pdbx_seq_one_letter_code
_entity_poly.pdbx_strand_id
1 'polypeptide(L)'
;MDQKIENQLNIAINIPEDERVRTQDLDTGYNMTENEWELIVKYNGNIETAAMNIADSLKILLGGYALVRIKQERIDEFAALREVIYIEKPKKLYFELENSGSVSCLDFQYTDSALDGSGVITAIIDSSVDYRHPDFMTEEGKTRIIELYDENTGRVYSEDDIN
;
A
#
# COMPACT_ATOMS: atom_id res chain seq x y z
N MET A 1 -0.22 -26.65 -0.93
CA MET A 1 -0.40 -25.22 -0.59
C MET A 1 0.89 -24.75 0.06
N ASP A 2 1.61 -23.86 -0.59
CA ASP A 2 2.84 -23.32 0.00
C ASP A 2 2.46 -22.34 1.12
N GLN A 3 3.06 -22.50 2.30
CA GLN A 3 2.81 -21.62 3.46
C GLN A 3 3.29 -20.18 3.25
N LYS A 4 4.12 -19.96 2.24
CA LYS A 4 4.63 -18.62 1.89
C LYS A 4 3.66 -17.77 1.07
N ILE A 5 2.63 -18.37 0.47
CA ILE A 5 1.64 -17.67 -0.36
C ILE A 5 0.41 -17.33 0.49
N GLU A 6 0.00 -16.05 0.46
CA GLU A 6 -1.22 -15.57 1.12
C GLU A 6 -2.44 -16.40 0.72
N ASN A 7 -3.35 -16.68 1.67
CA ASN A 7 -4.54 -17.49 1.42
C ASN A 7 -5.43 -16.91 0.30
N GLN A 8 -5.63 -15.60 0.23
CA GLN A 8 -6.44 -14.97 -0.83
C GLN A 8 -5.78 -15.12 -2.20
N LEU A 9 -4.45 -14.96 -2.29
CA LEU A 9 -3.71 -15.20 -3.51
C LEU A 9 -3.79 -16.67 -3.91
N ASN A 10 -3.63 -17.60 -2.97
CA ASN A 10 -3.78 -19.03 -3.22
C ASN A 10 -5.17 -19.39 -3.78
N ILE A 11 -6.22 -18.80 -3.25
CA ILE A 11 -7.58 -18.96 -3.80
C ILE A 11 -7.62 -18.39 -5.21
N ALA A 12 -7.15 -17.16 -5.41
CA ALA A 12 -7.23 -16.46 -6.67
C ALA A 12 -6.52 -17.15 -7.84
N ILE A 13 -5.37 -17.79 -7.60
CA ILE A 13 -4.64 -18.51 -8.64
C ILE A 13 -5.24 -19.89 -8.98
N ASN A 14 -6.03 -20.48 -8.08
CA ASN A 14 -6.60 -21.81 -8.23
C ASN A 14 -8.05 -21.86 -8.70
N ILE A 15 -8.75 -20.70 -8.78
CA ILE A 15 -10.12 -20.63 -9.30
C ILE A 15 -10.10 -20.19 -10.78
N PRO A 16 -11.16 -20.55 -11.56
CA PRO A 16 -11.36 -20.05 -12.91
C PRO A 16 -11.38 -18.52 -12.97
N GLU A 17 -10.90 -17.96 -14.07
CA GLU A 17 -10.80 -16.51 -14.26
C GLU A 17 -12.17 -15.81 -14.16
N ASP A 18 -13.22 -16.41 -14.72
CA ASP A 18 -14.57 -15.87 -14.66
C ASP A 18 -15.15 -15.82 -13.23
N GLU A 19 -14.78 -16.74 -12.37
CA GLU A 19 -15.12 -16.74 -10.96
C GLU A 19 -14.29 -15.71 -10.18
N ARG A 20 -13.01 -15.58 -10.50
CA ARG A 20 -12.10 -14.59 -9.88
C ARG A 20 -12.63 -13.18 -10.04
N VAL A 21 -13.01 -12.80 -11.27
CA VAL A 21 -13.55 -11.46 -11.58
C VAL A 21 -14.86 -11.16 -10.85
N ARG A 22 -15.69 -12.18 -10.62
CA ARG A 22 -16.97 -12.03 -9.91
C ARG A 22 -16.81 -11.97 -8.40
N THR A 23 -15.68 -12.41 -7.88
CA THR A 23 -15.43 -12.44 -6.44
C THR A 23 -14.69 -11.17 -6.03
N GLN A 24 -15.27 -10.44 -5.07
CA GLN A 24 -14.74 -9.17 -4.61
C GLN A 24 -13.26 -9.29 -4.25
N ASP A 25 -12.45 -8.41 -4.84
CA ASP A 25 -11.03 -8.23 -4.55
C ASP A 25 -10.06 -9.37 -4.89
N LEU A 26 -10.52 -10.50 -5.42
CA LEU A 26 -9.62 -11.60 -5.80
C LEU A 26 -8.80 -11.31 -7.06
N ASP A 27 -9.29 -10.44 -7.93
CA ASP A 27 -8.60 -10.01 -9.16
C ASP A 27 -7.59 -8.87 -8.95
N THR A 28 -7.55 -8.29 -7.74
CA THR A 28 -6.65 -7.15 -7.45
C THR A 28 -5.20 -7.53 -7.63
N GLY A 29 -4.49 -6.79 -8.48
CA GLY A 29 -3.09 -7.05 -8.85
C GLY A 29 -2.92 -8.01 -10.04
N TYR A 30 -4.01 -8.51 -10.63
CA TYR A 30 -3.97 -9.38 -11.79
C TYR A 30 -4.20 -8.62 -13.10
N ASN A 31 -3.30 -8.82 -14.06
CA ASN A 31 -3.42 -8.33 -15.43
C ASN A 31 -3.84 -9.48 -16.34
N MET A 32 -5.11 -9.47 -16.78
CA MET A 32 -5.67 -10.50 -17.66
C MET A 32 -4.97 -10.58 -19.03
N THR A 33 -4.58 -9.43 -19.58
CA THR A 33 -3.99 -9.38 -20.93
C THR A 33 -2.64 -10.06 -20.98
N GLU A 34 -1.85 -9.89 -19.93
CA GLU A 34 -0.50 -10.41 -19.83
C GLU A 34 -0.41 -11.72 -19.02
N ASN A 35 -1.50 -12.14 -18.39
CA ASN A 35 -1.55 -13.25 -17.43
C ASN A 35 -0.50 -13.09 -16.31
N GLU A 36 -0.40 -11.87 -15.80
CA GLU A 36 0.58 -11.46 -14.80
C GLU A 36 -0.07 -11.03 -13.51
N TRP A 37 0.64 -11.28 -12.41
CA TRP A 37 0.34 -10.75 -11.11
C TRP A 37 1.35 -9.67 -10.72
N GLU A 38 0.88 -8.58 -10.15
CA GLU A 38 1.68 -7.68 -9.35
C GLU A 38 1.53 -8.06 -7.88
N LEU A 39 2.62 -8.44 -7.25
CA LEU A 39 2.65 -9.03 -5.92
C LEU A 39 3.55 -8.23 -4.99
N ILE A 40 3.20 -8.22 -3.71
CA ILE A 40 4.04 -7.69 -2.64
C ILE A 40 4.77 -8.88 -2.00
N VAL A 41 6.08 -8.79 -1.93
CA VAL A 41 6.93 -9.88 -1.45
C VAL A 41 7.77 -9.45 -0.27
N LYS A 42 7.69 -10.18 0.82
CA LYS A 42 8.66 -10.10 1.91
C LYS A 42 9.79 -11.06 1.62
N TYR A 43 11.02 -10.58 1.69
CA TYR A 43 12.20 -11.39 1.36
C TYR A 43 13.35 -11.17 2.35
N ASN A 44 14.35 -12.05 2.28
CA ASN A 44 15.63 -11.94 2.96
C ASN A 44 16.76 -12.33 2.00
N GLY A 45 17.91 -11.68 2.10
CA GLY A 45 19.05 -11.93 1.22
C GLY A 45 18.97 -11.19 -0.13
N ASN A 46 19.56 -11.76 -1.18
CA ASN A 46 19.64 -11.12 -2.50
C ASN A 46 18.52 -11.64 -3.43
N ILE A 47 17.34 -11.04 -3.31
CA ILE A 47 16.18 -11.40 -4.12
C ILE A 47 16.36 -11.04 -5.60
N GLU A 48 17.11 -9.97 -5.92
CA GLU A 48 17.33 -9.53 -7.31
C GLU A 48 18.03 -10.63 -8.12
N THR A 49 19.08 -11.20 -7.58
CA THR A 49 19.81 -12.29 -8.24
C THR A 49 18.98 -13.56 -8.30
N ALA A 50 18.26 -13.89 -7.23
CA ALA A 50 17.47 -15.14 -7.15
C ALA A 50 16.26 -15.09 -8.10
N ALA A 51 15.62 -13.95 -8.29
CA ALA A 51 14.42 -13.77 -9.10
C ALA A 51 14.70 -13.42 -10.58
N MET A 52 15.95 -13.16 -10.96
CA MET A 52 16.36 -12.59 -12.25
C MET A 52 15.75 -13.27 -13.48
N ASN A 53 15.57 -14.58 -13.43
CA ASN A 53 15.04 -15.38 -14.55
C ASN A 53 13.58 -15.84 -14.31
N ILE A 54 12.95 -15.42 -13.20
CA ILE A 54 11.63 -15.90 -12.80
C ILE A 54 10.61 -14.77 -12.88
N ALA A 55 10.96 -13.60 -12.36
CA ALA A 55 10.10 -12.42 -12.37
C ALA A 55 10.29 -11.59 -13.64
N ASP A 56 9.20 -11.01 -14.16
CA ASP A 56 9.22 -10.12 -15.31
C ASP A 56 9.72 -8.72 -14.92
N SER A 57 9.42 -8.27 -13.71
CA SER A 57 10.02 -7.09 -13.09
C SER A 57 10.07 -7.21 -11.59
N LEU A 58 11.05 -6.50 -10.98
CA LEU A 58 11.24 -6.48 -9.54
C LEU A 58 11.66 -5.07 -9.11
N LYS A 59 10.94 -4.48 -8.16
CA LYS A 59 11.25 -3.18 -7.56
C LYS A 59 11.46 -3.37 -6.06
N ILE A 60 12.68 -3.12 -5.60
CA ILE A 60 13.04 -3.19 -4.19
C ILE A 60 12.39 -2.04 -3.41
N LEU A 61 11.83 -2.35 -2.26
CA LEU A 61 11.26 -1.43 -1.29
C LEU A 61 12.05 -1.47 0.02
N LEU A 62 11.78 -0.52 0.89
CA LEU A 62 12.37 -0.49 2.23
C LEU A 62 11.88 -1.68 3.08
N GLY A 63 12.67 -2.03 4.10
CA GLY A 63 12.27 -3.03 5.10
C GLY A 63 12.27 -4.47 4.61
N GLY A 64 12.96 -4.80 3.51
CA GLY A 64 13.00 -6.17 2.96
C GLY A 64 11.71 -6.58 2.26
N TYR A 65 11.07 -5.61 1.60
CA TYR A 65 9.94 -5.83 0.70
C TYR A 65 10.32 -5.56 -0.74
N ALA A 66 9.59 -6.15 -1.66
CA ALA A 66 9.68 -5.87 -3.09
C ALA A 66 8.29 -5.92 -3.74
N LEU A 67 8.11 -5.12 -4.79
CA LEU A 67 7.02 -5.31 -5.75
C LEU A 67 7.55 -6.18 -6.89
N VAL A 68 6.79 -7.21 -7.23
CA VAL A 68 7.18 -8.20 -8.24
C VAL A 68 6.06 -8.36 -9.24
N ARG A 69 6.38 -8.27 -10.55
CA ARG A 69 5.50 -8.73 -11.62
C ARG A 69 5.96 -10.08 -12.10
N ILE A 70 5.01 -10.99 -12.19
CA ILE A 70 5.31 -12.39 -12.48
C ILE A 70 4.13 -13.06 -13.17
N LYS A 71 4.41 -13.94 -14.13
CA LYS A 71 3.41 -14.80 -14.75
C LYS A 71 2.78 -15.72 -13.72
N GLN A 72 1.46 -15.93 -13.80
CA GLN A 72 0.73 -16.77 -12.85
C GLN A 72 1.36 -18.16 -12.70
N GLU A 73 1.76 -18.78 -13.79
CA GLU A 73 2.36 -20.12 -13.85
C GLU A 73 3.73 -20.24 -13.15
N ARG A 74 4.39 -19.12 -12.87
CA ARG A 74 5.73 -19.09 -12.25
C ARG A 74 5.70 -18.72 -10.77
N ILE A 75 4.52 -18.46 -10.20
CA ILE A 75 4.39 -18.07 -8.79
C ILE A 75 4.91 -19.16 -7.86
N ASP A 76 4.62 -20.43 -8.15
CA ASP A 76 5.09 -21.56 -7.33
C ASP A 76 6.62 -21.69 -7.38
N GLU A 77 7.22 -21.52 -8.57
CA GLU A 77 8.68 -21.50 -8.74
C GLU A 77 9.32 -20.36 -7.94
N PHE A 78 8.71 -19.19 -7.98
CA PHE A 78 9.17 -18.03 -7.22
C PHE A 78 9.02 -18.23 -5.71
N ALA A 79 7.91 -18.82 -5.25
CA ALA A 79 7.68 -19.13 -3.84
C ALA A 79 8.69 -20.15 -3.29
N ALA A 80 9.19 -21.06 -4.15
CA ALA A 80 10.20 -22.03 -3.77
C ALA A 80 11.59 -21.42 -3.52
N LEU A 81 11.85 -20.18 -3.92
CA LEU A 81 13.10 -19.50 -3.64
C LEU A 81 13.34 -19.39 -2.13
N ARG A 82 14.57 -19.63 -1.70
CA ARG A 82 14.98 -19.55 -0.29
C ARG A 82 14.87 -18.11 0.26
N GLU A 83 15.09 -17.15 -0.59
CA GLU A 83 15.06 -15.72 -0.30
C GLU A 83 13.64 -15.22 -0.04
N VAL A 84 12.62 -15.85 -0.60
CA VAL A 84 11.21 -15.49 -0.42
C VAL A 84 10.71 -15.98 0.93
N ILE A 85 10.18 -15.06 1.73
CA ILE A 85 9.57 -15.33 3.04
C ILE A 85 8.05 -15.43 2.91
N TYR A 86 7.44 -14.43 2.23
CA TYR A 86 6.00 -14.35 2.10
C TYR A 86 5.60 -13.57 0.84
N ILE A 87 4.51 -13.99 0.21
CA ILE A 87 3.96 -13.40 -1.01
C ILE A 87 2.50 -13.07 -0.77
N GLU A 88 2.10 -11.84 -1.03
CA GLU A 88 0.71 -11.39 -0.98
C GLU A 88 0.33 -10.59 -2.21
N LYS A 89 -0.96 -10.60 -2.54
CA LYS A 89 -1.51 -9.73 -3.57
C LYS A 89 -1.81 -8.34 -3.00
N PRO A 90 -1.85 -7.29 -3.83
CA PRO A 90 -2.33 -5.97 -3.42
C PRO A 90 -3.76 -6.05 -2.89
N LYS A 91 -4.11 -5.09 -2.03
CA LYS A 91 -5.47 -4.95 -1.50
C LYS A 91 -6.09 -3.65 -2.02
N LYS A 92 -7.36 -3.68 -2.36
CA LYS A 92 -8.10 -2.46 -2.68
C LYS A 92 -8.21 -1.59 -1.44
N LEU A 93 -8.04 -0.30 -1.63
CA LEU A 93 -8.32 0.71 -0.61
C LEU A 93 -9.72 1.26 -0.87
N TYR A 94 -10.47 1.47 0.19
CA TYR A 94 -11.83 2.04 0.15
C TYR A 94 -11.84 3.35 0.91
N PHE A 95 -12.74 4.26 0.51
CA PHE A 95 -12.94 5.50 1.27
C PHE A 95 -13.45 5.16 2.66
N GLU A 96 -12.85 5.75 3.70
CA GLU A 96 -13.36 5.64 5.05
C GLU A 96 -14.65 6.45 5.21
N LEU A 97 -15.59 5.90 6.01
CA LEU A 97 -16.83 6.57 6.36
C LEU A 97 -16.58 7.58 7.48
N GLU A 98 -17.28 8.72 7.45
CA GLU A 98 -17.12 9.90 8.32
C GLU A 98 -17.31 9.65 9.85
N ASN A 99 -17.59 8.44 10.29
CA ASN A 99 -17.93 8.12 11.69
C ASN A 99 -16.82 7.42 12.50
N SER A 100 -15.59 7.39 12.02
CA SER A 100 -14.51 6.66 12.69
C SER A 100 -14.10 7.25 14.06
N GLY A 101 -14.21 8.57 14.24
CA GLY A 101 -13.85 9.25 15.48
C GLY A 101 -14.69 8.82 16.70
N SER A 102 -16.01 8.78 16.55
CA SER A 102 -16.92 8.39 17.65
C SER A 102 -16.84 6.90 17.99
N VAL A 103 -16.60 6.04 16.99
CA VAL A 103 -16.42 4.60 17.18
C VAL A 103 -15.11 4.28 17.90
N SER A 104 -14.08 5.11 17.72
CA SER A 104 -12.76 4.95 18.34
C SER A 104 -12.67 5.54 19.75
N CYS A 105 -13.76 6.14 20.28
CA CYS A 105 -13.81 6.79 21.61
C CYS A 105 -12.74 7.88 21.80
N LEU A 106 -12.34 8.55 20.73
CA LEU A 106 -11.30 9.60 20.78
C LEU A 106 -11.79 10.88 21.48
N ASP A 107 -13.10 11.10 21.51
CA ASP A 107 -13.71 12.31 22.11
C ASP A 107 -13.40 12.49 23.60
N PHE A 108 -13.08 11.41 24.33
CA PHE A 108 -12.75 11.45 25.75
C PHE A 108 -11.33 11.94 26.05
N GLN A 109 -10.43 11.86 25.09
CA GLN A 109 -9.01 12.17 25.32
C GLN A 109 -8.71 13.68 25.23
N TYR A 110 -9.55 14.43 24.51
CA TYR A 110 -9.33 15.86 24.28
C TYR A 110 -9.66 16.76 25.49
N THR A 111 -10.46 16.27 26.44
CA THR A 111 -10.96 17.11 27.55
C THR A 111 -10.14 17.05 28.82
N ASP A 112 -9.37 16.01 29.06
CA ASP A 112 -8.76 15.78 30.39
C ASP A 112 -7.22 15.75 30.43
N SER A 113 -6.53 15.59 29.27
CA SER A 113 -5.09 15.32 29.28
C SER A 113 -4.21 16.43 28.68
N ALA A 114 -4.78 17.50 28.14
CA ALA A 114 -4.06 18.55 27.41
C ALA A 114 -3.11 18.01 26.30
N LEU A 115 -3.37 16.79 25.81
CA LEU A 115 -2.63 16.17 24.72
C LEU A 115 -3.33 16.53 23.41
N ASP A 116 -2.81 17.55 22.73
CA ASP A 116 -3.36 18.09 21.48
C ASP A 116 -2.56 17.70 20.24
N GLY A 117 -1.53 16.87 20.40
CA GLY A 117 -0.63 16.48 19.35
C GLY A 117 0.43 17.51 18.98
N SER A 118 0.56 18.61 19.73
CA SER A 118 1.61 19.61 19.49
C SER A 118 2.99 18.98 19.45
N GLY A 119 3.77 19.28 18.39
CA GLY A 119 5.12 18.75 18.18
C GLY A 119 5.15 17.34 17.58
N VAL A 120 4.01 16.73 17.26
CA VAL A 120 3.92 15.44 16.59
C VAL A 120 3.76 15.65 15.08
N ILE A 121 4.64 15.02 14.30
CA ILE A 121 4.52 15.02 12.84
C ILE A 121 3.69 13.80 12.43
N THR A 122 2.62 14.04 11.66
CA THR A 122 1.77 12.99 11.12
C THR A 122 1.97 12.91 9.60
N ALA A 123 2.21 11.73 9.08
CA ALA A 123 2.21 11.48 7.64
C ALA A 123 0.85 10.89 7.21
N ILE A 124 0.27 11.48 6.17
CA ILE A 124 -0.99 11.04 5.56
C ILE A 124 -0.67 10.56 4.15
N ILE A 125 -1.08 9.32 3.82
CA ILE A 125 -0.96 8.74 2.49
C ILE A 125 -2.36 8.45 2.01
N ASP A 126 -2.82 9.21 1.01
CA ASP A 126 -4.19 9.12 0.49
C ASP A 126 -4.21 9.43 -1.02
N SER A 127 -5.36 9.20 -1.66
CA SER A 127 -5.58 9.49 -3.09
C SER A 127 -5.53 10.98 -3.42
N SER A 128 -5.91 11.85 -2.47
CA SER A 128 -5.78 13.31 -2.55
C SER A 128 -5.90 13.94 -1.16
N VAL A 129 -5.45 15.19 -1.05
CA VAL A 129 -5.65 16.02 0.14
C VAL A 129 -6.15 17.41 -0.28
N ASP A 130 -7.20 17.87 0.37
CA ASP A 130 -7.60 19.28 0.26
C ASP A 130 -6.69 20.14 1.13
N TYR A 131 -5.53 20.51 0.60
CA TYR A 131 -4.50 21.25 1.35
C TYR A 131 -4.96 22.65 1.79
N ARG A 132 -6.11 23.15 1.27
CA ARG A 132 -6.73 24.41 1.67
C ARG A 132 -7.80 24.27 2.75
N HIS A 133 -8.07 23.03 3.20
CA HIS A 133 -9.03 22.82 4.27
C HIS A 133 -8.59 23.56 5.55
N PRO A 134 -9.52 24.21 6.29
CA PRO A 134 -9.18 24.96 7.50
C PRO A 134 -8.36 24.19 8.53
N ASP A 135 -8.57 22.86 8.65
CA ASP A 135 -7.83 22.02 9.59
C ASP A 135 -6.32 21.90 9.27
N PHE A 136 -5.92 22.20 8.03
CA PHE A 136 -4.51 22.29 7.62
C PHE A 136 -3.97 23.72 7.66
N MET A 137 -4.73 24.69 8.18
CA MET A 137 -4.33 26.09 8.24
C MET A 137 -4.09 26.52 9.68
N THR A 138 -3.19 27.50 9.86
CA THR A 138 -3.06 28.24 11.11
C THR A 138 -4.12 29.34 11.20
N GLU A 139 -4.27 29.96 12.37
CA GLU A 139 -5.16 31.11 12.55
C GLU A 139 -4.79 32.33 11.65
N GLU A 140 -3.51 32.41 11.28
CA GLU A 140 -2.99 33.46 10.37
C GLU A 140 -3.20 33.09 8.89
N GLY A 141 -3.81 31.97 8.59
CA GLY A 141 -4.11 31.50 7.22
C GLY A 141 -2.92 30.92 6.48
N LYS A 142 -1.87 30.49 7.19
CA LYS A 142 -0.75 29.76 6.62
C LYS A 142 -0.97 28.25 6.72
N THR A 143 -0.37 27.48 5.80
CA THR A 143 -0.45 26.05 5.88
C THR A 143 0.29 25.48 7.10
N ARG A 144 -0.24 24.39 7.65
CA ARG A 144 0.42 23.54 8.65
C ARG A 144 1.13 22.33 8.02
N ILE A 145 1.03 22.17 6.71
CA ILE A 145 1.67 21.09 5.96
C ILE A 145 3.14 21.44 5.78
N ILE A 146 4.01 20.61 6.30
CA ILE A 146 5.48 20.77 6.19
C ILE A 146 5.95 20.43 4.79
N GLU A 147 5.48 19.29 4.25
CA GLU A 147 5.79 18.82 2.90
C GLU A 147 4.58 18.09 2.31
N LEU A 148 4.35 18.27 1.01
CA LEU A 148 3.35 17.56 0.23
C LEU A 148 4.02 16.91 -0.98
N TYR A 149 3.97 15.58 -1.05
CA TYR A 149 4.43 14.82 -2.22
C TYR A 149 3.25 14.49 -3.15
N ASP A 150 3.33 14.94 -4.39
CA ASP A 150 2.37 14.60 -5.43
C ASP A 150 2.94 13.47 -6.30
N GLU A 151 2.37 12.27 -6.16
CA GLU A 151 2.81 11.08 -6.88
C GLU A 151 2.59 11.19 -8.40
N ASN A 152 1.55 11.91 -8.86
CA ASN A 152 1.26 12.06 -10.29
C ASN A 152 2.34 12.87 -11.01
N THR A 153 2.89 13.87 -10.35
CA THR A 153 3.93 14.74 -10.91
C THR A 153 5.33 14.38 -10.41
N GLY A 154 5.44 13.56 -9.37
CA GLY A 154 6.70 13.23 -8.71
C GLY A 154 7.33 14.42 -7.98
N ARG A 155 6.58 15.47 -7.68
CA ARG A 155 7.08 16.69 -7.03
C ARG A 155 6.81 16.70 -5.54
N VAL A 156 7.77 17.28 -4.81
CA VAL A 156 7.62 17.65 -3.41
C VAL A 156 7.39 19.15 -3.34
N TYR A 157 6.39 19.57 -2.63
CA TYR A 157 6.05 20.96 -2.33
C TYR A 157 6.37 21.23 -0.86
N SER A 158 7.14 22.28 -0.59
CA SER A 158 7.43 22.76 0.76
C SER A 158 6.28 23.64 1.29
N GLU A 159 6.33 23.98 2.58
CA GLU A 159 5.42 24.94 3.19
C GLU A 159 5.35 26.27 2.39
N ASP A 160 6.50 26.76 1.92
CA ASP A 160 6.57 28.01 1.13
C ASP A 160 5.94 27.88 -0.26
N ASP A 161 5.94 26.67 -0.85
CA ASP A 161 5.29 26.44 -2.15
C ASP A 161 3.77 26.31 -2.04
N ILE A 162 3.26 25.98 -0.84
CA ILE A 162 1.83 25.77 -0.58
C ILE A 162 1.15 27.07 -0.17
N ASN A 163 1.84 27.98 0.55
CA ASN A 163 1.36 29.29 0.99
C ASN A 163 1.29 30.31 -0.18
#